data_46ca1d8a47f04b33c1126ac3b0d3233b
#
_entry.id   46ca1d8a47f04b33c1126ac3b0d3233b
#
_cell.length_a   1.000
_cell.length_b   1.000
_cell.length_c   1.000
_cell.angle_alpha   90.00
_cell.angle_beta   90.00
_cell.angle_gamma   90.00
#
_symmetry.space_group_name_H-M   'P 1'
#
loop_
_entity.id
_entity.type
_entity.pdbx_description
1 polymer ?
#
loop_
_entity_poly.entity_id
_entity_poly.type
_entity_poly.pdbx_seq_one_letter_code
_entity_poly.pdbx_strand_id
1 'polypeptide(L)'
;FLVAAPTLAQRIVRAKGKIRDARVPYEVPQPAELPARLDSVLRVIYLVFNEGYSASAGESLTRADLSAEAIRLGRLLAQLLPEPESVGLLALMLLQESRRDTRTTAEGDLVLLDEQDRSRWNRTLIAEGTALVEHALVSGRAGPYALQAAIAAVHAEAPTAAATDWAQIVALYDLLLRLEPSPVVELNRAVAVAMHHGPAAGLAALDAILGRGALADYHLAHAARADLCRRLGRTAEARAAYRRALALVRQAPERRFLERRLAELSG
;
A
#
# COMPACT_ATOMS: atom_id res chain seq x y z
N PHE A 1 7.84 6.54 3.30
CA PHE A 1 9.28 6.59 3.65
C PHE A 1 9.45 6.37 5.16
N LEU A 2 10.21 5.36 5.54
CA LEU A 2 10.60 5.14 6.97
C LEU A 2 11.75 6.08 7.38
N VAL A 3 11.67 7.36 6.98
CA VAL A 3 12.68 8.38 7.23
C VAL A 3 12.00 9.66 7.73
N ALA A 4 12.58 10.31 8.73
CA ALA A 4 12.03 11.55 9.26
C ALA A 4 11.94 12.66 8.19
N ALA A 5 10.86 13.43 8.18
CA ALA A 5 10.59 14.47 7.19
C ALA A 5 11.72 15.50 7.03
N PRO A 6 12.38 15.98 8.10
CA PRO A 6 13.54 16.89 7.97
C PRO A 6 14.72 16.26 7.22
N THR A 7 14.99 14.97 7.47
CA THR A 7 16.07 14.24 6.79
C THR A 7 15.77 14.08 5.29
N LEU A 8 14.50 13.80 4.93
CA LEU A 8 14.08 13.73 3.54
C LEU A 8 14.20 15.09 2.84
N ALA A 9 13.75 16.16 3.49
CA ALA A 9 13.88 17.52 2.97
C ALA A 9 15.35 17.91 2.68
N GLN A 10 16.25 17.62 3.60
CA GLN A 10 17.69 17.84 3.40
C GLN A 10 18.25 17.02 2.23
N ARG A 11 17.83 15.75 2.08
CA ARG A 11 18.26 14.91 0.94
C ARG A 11 17.78 15.51 -0.39
N ILE A 12 16.55 16.00 -0.47
CA ILE A 12 15.99 16.65 -1.66
C ILE A 12 16.78 17.93 -1.99
N VAL A 13 17.04 18.78 -1.01
CA VAL A 13 17.82 20.02 -1.21
C VAL A 13 19.23 19.70 -1.72
N ARG A 14 19.92 18.71 -1.12
CA ARG A 14 21.25 18.28 -1.57
C ARG A 14 21.21 17.70 -3.00
N ALA A 15 20.21 16.89 -3.33
CA ALA A 15 20.06 16.32 -4.66
C ALA A 15 19.82 17.44 -5.71
N LYS A 16 18.93 18.39 -5.44
CA LYS A 16 18.69 19.55 -6.31
C LYS A 16 19.96 20.40 -6.49
N GLY A 17 20.73 20.63 -5.40
CA GLY A 17 22.03 21.32 -5.47
C GLY A 17 22.99 20.59 -6.40
N LYS A 18 23.19 19.28 -6.20
CA LYS A 18 24.07 18.46 -7.06
C LYS A 18 23.67 18.49 -8.53
N ILE A 19 22.39 18.37 -8.86
CA ILE A 19 21.90 18.44 -10.25
C ILE A 19 22.22 19.78 -10.87
N ARG A 20 21.94 20.88 -10.15
CA ARG A 20 22.23 22.24 -10.60
C ARG A 20 23.73 22.49 -10.79
N ASP A 21 24.55 22.13 -9.79
CA ASP A 21 25.98 22.38 -9.76
C ASP A 21 26.72 21.54 -10.82
N ALA A 22 26.26 20.30 -11.05
CA ALA A 22 26.77 19.44 -12.10
C ALA A 22 26.28 19.83 -13.51
N ARG A 23 25.36 20.80 -13.63
CA ARG A 23 24.76 21.22 -14.91
C ARG A 23 24.27 20.01 -15.73
N VAL A 24 23.62 19.06 -15.06
CA VAL A 24 23.13 17.85 -15.72
C VAL A 24 22.19 18.26 -16.85
N PRO A 25 22.53 17.96 -18.12
CA PRO A 25 21.68 18.34 -19.25
C PRO A 25 20.36 17.55 -19.19
N TYR A 26 19.29 18.18 -19.67
CA TYR A 26 18.05 17.47 -19.94
C TYR A 26 18.23 16.70 -21.25
N GLU A 27 18.46 15.40 -21.15
CA GLU A 27 18.60 14.52 -22.31
C GLU A 27 17.48 13.49 -22.31
N VAL A 28 16.86 13.28 -23.47
CA VAL A 28 15.94 12.18 -23.68
C VAL A 28 16.78 10.89 -23.80
N PRO A 29 16.57 9.89 -22.91
CA PRO A 29 17.38 8.68 -22.93
C PRO A 29 17.18 7.91 -24.23
N GLN A 30 18.26 7.33 -24.75
CA GLN A 30 18.18 6.41 -25.88
C GLN A 30 17.40 5.15 -25.49
N PRO A 31 16.73 4.46 -26.43
CA PRO A 31 15.95 3.26 -26.14
C PRO A 31 16.73 2.18 -25.37
N ALA A 32 18.03 2.04 -25.63
CA ALA A 32 18.90 1.08 -24.94
C ALA A 32 19.13 1.43 -23.44
N GLU A 33 18.93 2.67 -23.03
CA GLU A 33 19.11 3.14 -21.65
C GLU A 33 17.81 3.04 -20.82
N LEU A 34 16.66 2.87 -21.47
CA LEU A 34 15.34 2.87 -20.82
C LEU A 34 15.22 1.79 -19.73
N PRO A 35 15.65 0.52 -19.95
CA PRO A 35 15.55 -0.54 -18.93
C PRO A 35 16.30 -0.18 -17.64
N ALA A 36 17.49 0.42 -17.74
CA ALA A 36 18.27 0.82 -16.57
C ALA A 36 17.63 1.95 -15.74
N ARG A 37 16.75 2.73 -16.36
CA ARG A 37 16.04 3.85 -15.69
C ARG A 37 14.64 3.46 -15.20
N LEU A 38 14.12 2.33 -15.67
CA LEU A 38 12.74 1.91 -15.43
C LEU A 38 12.38 1.86 -13.94
N ASP A 39 13.20 1.23 -13.11
CA ASP A 39 12.94 1.11 -11.67
C ASP A 39 12.74 2.47 -10.98
N SER A 40 13.54 3.47 -11.38
CA SER A 40 13.43 4.80 -10.81
C SER A 40 12.14 5.50 -11.26
N VAL A 41 11.74 5.32 -12.51
CA VAL A 41 10.50 5.88 -13.06
C VAL A 41 9.28 5.23 -12.41
N LEU A 42 9.27 3.90 -12.29
CA LEU A 42 8.20 3.16 -11.62
C LEU A 42 8.03 3.61 -10.17
N ARG A 43 9.14 3.79 -9.43
CA ARG A 43 9.09 4.30 -8.05
C ARG A 43 8.49 5.69 -7.95
N VAL A 44 8.83 6.59 -8.85
CA VAL A 44 8.27 7.95 -8.84
C VAL A 44 6.76 7.91 -9.10
N ILE A 45 6.31 7.18 -10.13
CA ILE A 45 4.88 7.04 -10.43
C ILE A 45 4.14 6.41 -9.24
N TYR A 46 4.70 5.34 -8.66
CA TYR A 46 4.13 4.67 -7.49
C TYR A 46 4.01 5.61 -6.27
N LEU A 47 5.02 6.44 -6.01
CA LEU A 47 4.98 7.39 -4.89
C LEU A 47 3.93 8.49 -5.11
N VAL A 48 3.77 9.00 -6.33
CA VAL A 48 2.72 9.96 -6.68
C VAL A 48 1.35 9.31 -6.50
N PHE A 49 1.18 8.07 -6.97
CA PHE A 49 -0.05 7.31 -6.77
C PHE A 49 -0.37 7.12 -5.29
N ASN A 50 0.61 6.69 -4.49
CA ASN A 50 0.39 6.45 -3.05
C ASN A 50 -0.05 7.71 -2.31
N GLU A 51 0.55 8.87 -2.62
CA GLU A 51 0.11 10.15 -2.04
C GLU A 51 -1.30 10.53 -2.51
N GLY A 52 -1.67 10.17 -3.73
CA GLY A 52 -3.04 10.33 -4.24
C GLY A 52 -4.04 9.38 -3.60
N TYR A 53 -3.64 8.14 -3.41
CA TYR A 53 -4.48 7.07 -2.87
C TYR A 53 -4.65 7.15 -1.35
N SER A 54 -3.59 7.51 -0.63
CA SER A 54 -3.60 7.70 0.83
C SER A 54 -2.61 8.81 1.17
N ALA A 55 -3.13 10.03 1.36
CA ALA A 55 -2.32 11.19 1.68
C ALA A 55 -1.53 10.97 2.97
N SER A 56 -0.28 11.42 3.00
CA SER A 56 0.62 11.20 4.13
C SER A 56 0.26 12.04 5.37
N ALA A 57 -0.55 13.09 5.20
CA ALA A 57 -1.03 13.98 6.26
C ALA A 57 -2.22 14.82 5.77
N GLY A 58 -2.96 15.43 6.70
CA GLY A 58 -4.03 16.39 6.41
C GLY A 58 -5.43 15.88 6.72
N GLU A 59 -6.42 16.65 6.26
CA GLU A 59 -7.83 16.41 6.55
C GLU A 59 -8.51 15.44 5.57
N SER A 60 -7.94 15.25 4.38
CA SER A 60 -8.47 14.34 3.36
C SER A 60 -7.66 13.05 3.28
N LEU A 61 -8.36 11.92 3.18
CA LEU A 61 -7.71 10.62 2.99
C LEU A 61 -7.08 10.48 1.59
N THR A 62 -7.67 11.09 0.57
CA THR A 62 -7.27 10.91 -0.83
C THR A 62 -7.04 12.24 -1.54
N ARG A 63 -6.18 12.18 -2.57
CA ARG A 63 -5.94 13.27 -3.52
C ARG A 63 -6.13 12.72 -4.92
N ALA A 64 -7.35 12.79 -5.42
CA ALA A 64 -7.77 12.18 -6.69
C ALA A 64 -7.01 12.72 -7.92
N ASP A 65 -6.57 13.99 -7.87
CA ASP A 65 -5.73 14.62 -8.88
C ASP A 65 -4.41 13.87 -9.08
N LEU A 66 -3.76 13.47 -7.99
CA LEU A 66 -2.48 12.77 -8.04
C LEU A 66 -2.63 11.31 -8.49
N SER A 67 -3.66 10.60 -7.99
CA SER A 67 -3.89 9.21 -8.43
C SER A 67 -4.26 9.14 -9.93
N ALA A 68 -5.09 10.07 -10.41
CA ALA A 68 -5.45 10.15 -11.83
C ALA A 68 -4.22 10.43 -12.72
N GLU A 69 -3.36 11.37 -12.32
CA GLU A 69 -2.13 11.68 -13.07
C GLU A 69 -1.14 10.49 -13.04
N ALA A 70 -0.98 9.83 -11.90
CA ALA A 70 -0.13 8.64 -11.82
C ALA A 70 -0.63 7.51 -12.75
N ILE A 71 -1.95 7.26 -12.80
CA ILE A 71 -2.55 6.28 -13.72
C ILE A 71 -2.31 6.70 -15.17
N ARG A 72 -2.50 7.98 -15.51
CA ARG A 72 -2.22 8.49 -16.86
C ARG A 72 -0.77 8.23 -17.27
N LEU A 73 0.19 8.54 -16.39
CA LEU A 73 1.61 8.27 -16.61
C LEU A 73 1.91 6.78 -16.71
N GLY A 74 1.29 5.95 -15.87
CA GLY A 74 1.41 4.50 -15.90
C GLY A 74 0.92 3.91 -17.23
N ARG A 75 -0.20 4.38 -17.77
CA ARG A 75 -0.71 3.98 -19.10
C ARG A 75 0.28 4.33 -20.22
N LEU A 76 0.81 5.55 -20.18
CA LEU A 76 1.80 5.99 -21.16
C LEU A 76 3.09 5.14 -21.08
N LEU A 77 3.55 4.86 -19.85
CA LEU A 77 4.74 4.04 -19.64
C LEU A 77 4.53 2.59 -20.13
N ALA A 78 3.39 1.97 -19.82
CA ALA A 78 3.06 0.62 -20.29
C ALA A 78 2.94 0.52 -21.80
N GLN A 79 2.53 1.61 -22.50
CA GLN A 79 2.51 1.69 -23.97
C GLN A 79 3.91 1.82 -24.57
N LEU A 80 4.76 2.65 -23.96
CA LEU A 80 6.11 2.94 -24.48
C LEU A 80 7.11 1.83 -24.13
N LEU A 81 6.93 1.20 -22.97
CA LEU A 81 7.83 0.17 -22.45
C LEU A 81 6.98 -0.92 -21.74
N PRO A 82 6.42 -1.87 -22.50
CA PRO A 82 5.50 -2.90 -21.99
C PRO A 82 6.24 -4.03 -21.22
N GLU A 83 7.11 -3.64 -20.31
CA GLU A 83 7.78 -4.58 -19.40
C GLU A 83 6.80 -5.05 -18.31
N PRO A 84 6.95 -6.28 -17.78
CA PRO A 84 6.04 -6.84 -16.79
C PRO A 84 5.81 -5.92 -15.58
N GLU A 85 6.82 -5.20 -15.12
CA GLU A 85 6.71 -4.28 -14.00
C GLU A 85 6.02 -2.96 -14.35
N SER A 86 6.12 -2.47 -15.60
CA SER A 86 5.35 -1.33 -16.09
C SER A 86 3.85 -1.66 -16.13
N VAL A 87 3.54 -2.84 -16.65
CA VAL A 87 2.17 -3.38 -16.71
C VAL A 87 1.64 -3.69 -15.32
N GLY A 88 2.48 -4.30 -14.47
CA GLY A 88 2.14 -4.63 -13.08
C GLY A 88 1.84 -3.39 -12.23
N LEU A 89 2.63 -2.32 -12.37
CA LEU A 89 2.36 -1.06 -11.67
C LEU A 89 1.04 -0.43 -12.12
N LEU A 90 0.77 -0.42 -13.44
CA LEU A 90 -0.53 0.08 -13.94
C LEU A 90 -1.68 -0.75 -13.39
N ALA A 91 -1.58 -2.07 -13.42
CA ALA A 91 -2.59 -2.98 -12.87
C ALA A 91 -2.85 -2.71 -11.39
N LEU A 92 -1.79 -2.56 -10.58
CA LEU A 92 -1.88 -2.23 -9.16
C LEU A 92 -2.65 -0.93 -8.94
N MET A 93 -2.30 0.12 -9.67
CA MET A 93 -2.96 1.43 -9.54
C MET A 93 -4.45 1.35 -9.91
N LEU A 94 -4.81 0.65 -10.99
CA LEU A 94 -6.20 0.49 -11.42
C LEU A 94 -7.03 -0.29 -10.40
N LEU A 95 -6.51 -1.40 -9.88
CA LEU A 95 -7.18 -2.23 -8.88
C LEU A 95 -7.38 -1.47 -7.56
N GLN A 96 -6.40 -0.70 -7.13
CA GLN A 96 -6.54 0.14 -5.94
C GLN A 96 -7.54 1.28 -6.17
N GLU A 97 -7.49 1.96 -7.32
CA GLU A 97 -8.37 3.06 -7.68
C GLU A 97 -9.83 2.62 -7.82
N SER A 98 -10.07 1.36 -8.23
CA SER A 98 -11.41 0.80 -8.42
C SER A 98 -12.32 0.92 -7.20
N ARG A 99 -11.74 0.96 -6.00
CA ARG A 99 -12.45 1.02 -4.72
C ARG A 99 -12.42 2.38 -4.04
N ARG A 100 -11.89 3.43 -4.69
CA ARG A 100 -11.72 4.77 -4.08
C ARG A 100 -12.98 5.30 -3.42
N ASP A 101 -14.13 5.22 -4.12
CA ASP A 101 -15.39 5.81 -3.68
C ASP A 101 -16.03 5.12 -2.45
N THR A 102 -15.48 3.97 -2.04
CA THR A 102 -15.94 3.21 -0.88
C THR A 102 -14.98 3.26 0.31
N ARG A 103 -13.85 3.94 0.16
CA ARG A 103 -12.81 4.02 1.21
C ARG A 103 -13.11 5.03 2.31
N THR A 104 -14.04 5.95 2.03
CA THR A 104 -14.47 6.95 3.00
C THR A 104 -15.98 7.05 3.03
N THR A 105 -16.53 7.41 4.20
CA THR A 105 -17.92 7.83 4.32
C THR A 105 -18.13 9.21 3.70
N ALA A 106 -19.38 9.69 3.64
CA ALA A 106 -19.71 11.04 3.18
C ALA A 106 -19.05 12.13 4.04
N GLU A 107 -18.83 11.84 5.33
CA GLU A 107 -18.16 12.70 6.30
C GLU A 107 -16.63 12.64 6.21
N GLY A 108 -16.09 11.80 5.32
CA GLY A 108 -14.65 11.62 5.10
C GLY A 108 -13.97 10.69 6.12
N ASP A 109 -14.73 9.88 6.83
CA ASP A 109 -14.19 8.89 7.76
C ASP A 109 -13.71 7.63 7.02
N LEU A 110 -12.64 7.02 7.53
CA LEU A 110 -12.08 5.80 6.97
C LEU A 110 -13.06 4.62 7.07
N VAL A 111 -13.25 3.91 5.94
CA VAL A 111 -13.98 2.63 5.86
C VAL A 111 -12.99 1.51 5.61
N LEU A 112 -12.98 0.49 6.47
CA LEU A 112 -12.09 -0.66 6.33
C LEU A 112 -12.46 -1.49 5.09
N LEU A 113 -11.48 -2.22 4.55
CA LEU A 113 -11.65 -2.99 3.31
C LEU A 113 -12.76 -4.06 3.40
N ASP A 114 -12.92 -4.68 4.56
CA ASP A 114 -13.96 -5.67 4.84
C ASP A 114 -15.36 -5.05 5.04
N GLU A 115 -15.42 -3.76 5.38
CA GLU A 115 -16.65 -2.98 5.54
C GLU A 115 -17.08 -2.27 4.23
N GLN A 116 -16.23 -2.25 3.20
CA GLN A 116 -16.51 -1.57 1.93
C GLN A 116 -17.61 -2.30 1.13
N ASP A 117 -18.55 -1.53 0.59
CA ASP A 117 -19.56 -2.03 -0.36
C ASP A 117 -18.92 -2.33 -1.72
N ARG A 118 -18.62 -3.61 -1.96
CA ARG A 118 -17.99 -4.07 -3.20
C ARG A 118 -18.87 -3.90 -4.44
N SER A 119 -20.18 -3.73 -4.30
CA SER A 119 -21.07 -3.47 -5.43
C SER A 119 -20.80 -2.11 -6.08
N ARG A 120 -20.25 -1.17 -5.32
CA ARG A 120 -19.87 0.18 -5.75
C ARG A 120 -18.47 0.28 -6.32
N TRP A 121 -17.69 -0.81 -6.30
CA TRP A 121 -16.37 -0.81 -6.90
C TRP A 121 -16.44 -0.71 -8.42
N ASN A 122 -15.52 0.04 -9.03
CA ASN A 122 -15.48 0.25 -10.47
C ASN A 122 -15.09 -1.03 -11.23
N ARG A 123 -16.08 -1.72 -11.79
CA ARG A 123 -15.91 -3.00 -12.49
C ARG A 123 -15.06 -2.90 -13.75
N THR A 124 -15.07 -1.75 -14.43
CA THR A 124 -14.24 -1.52 -15.61
C THR A 124 -12.75 -1.48 -15.22
N LEU A 125 -12.40 -0.76 -14.15
CA LEU A 125 -11.02 -0.72 -13.66
C LEU A 125 -10.57 -2.09 -13.12
N ILE A 126 -11.46 -2.85 -12.48
CA ILE A 126 -11.15 -4.21 -12.01
C ILE A 126 -10.85 -5.11 -13.21
N ALA A 127 -11.73 -5.16 -14.21
CA ALA A 127 -11.54 -6.01 -15.38
C ALA A 127 -10.25 -5.67 -16.13
N GLU A 128 -9.95 -4.38 -16.34
CA GLU A 128 -8.71 -3.93 -16.96
C GLU A 128 -7.50 -4.33 -16.12
N GLY A 129 -7.54 -4.05 -14.81
CA GLY A 129 -6.45 -4.35 -13.89
C GLY A 129 -6.14 -5.85 -13.81
N THR A 130 -7.16 -6.71 -13.73
CA THR A 130 -7.01 -8.17 -13.70
C THR A 130 -6.39 -8.70 -14.99
N ALA A 131 -6.85 -8.25 -16.16
CA ALA A 131 -6.26 -8.65 -17.44
C ALA A 131 -4.77 -8.26 -17.55
N LEU A 132 -4.40 -7.09 -17.01
CA LEU A 132 -3.00 -6.65 -16.96
C LEU A 132 -2.17 -7.50 -15.97
N VAL A 133 -2.74 -7.93 -14.84
CA VAL A 133 -2.07 -8.87 -13.90
C VAL A 133 -1.76 -10.19 -14.61
N GLU A 134 -2.74 -10.78 -15.26
CA GLU A 134 -2.56 -12.03 -16.02
C GLU A 134 -1.44 -11.89 -17.05
N HIS A 135 -1.47 -10.79 -17.84
CA HIS A 135 -0.43 -10.52 -18.82
C HIS A 135 0.97 -10.39 -18.19
N ALA A 136 1.11 -9.67 -17.08
CA ALA A 136 2.39 -9.51 -16.40
C ALA A 136 2.94 -10.84 -15.85
N LEU A 137 2.05 -11.69 -15.27
CA LEU A 137 2.43 -12.96 -14.67
C LEU A 137 2.85 -14.01 -15.70
N VAL A 138 2.17 -14.09 -16.85
CA VAL A 138 2.48 -15.04 -17.93
C VAL A 138 3.91 -14.87 -18.46
N SER A 139 4.48 -13.70 -18.34
CA SER A 139 5.85 -13.42 -18.77
C SER A 139 6.93 -14.24 -18.04
N GLY A 140 6.61 -14.82 -16.88
CA GLY A 140 7.56 -15.52 -16.00
C GLY A 140 8.61 -14.61 -15.34
N ARG A 141 8.55 -13.30 -15.59
CA ARG A 141 9.47 -12.27 -15.06
C ARG A 141 8.73 -11.26 -14.16
N ALA A 142 7.70 -11.72 -13.49
CA ALA A 142 6.92 -10.89 -12.56
C ALA A 142 7.80 -10.40 -11.41
N GLY A 143 7.84 -9.09 -11.21
CA GLY A 143 8.54 -8.44 -10.11
C GLY A 143 7.58 -7.95 -9.01
N PRO A 144 8.06 -7.06 -8.13
CA PRO A 144 7.29 -6.61 -6.96
C PRO A 144 5.97 -5.95 -7.29
N TYR A 145 5.87 -5.13 -8.34
CA TYR A 145 4.62 -4.46 -8.69
C TYR A 145 3.58 -5.43 -9.25
N ALA A 146 4.00 -6.38 -10.08
CA ALA A 146 3.11 -7.42 -10.61
C ALA A 146 2.55 -8.31 -9.48
N LEU A 147 3.36 -8.69 -8.48
CA LEU A 147 2.89 -9.45 -7.31
C LEU A 147 1.96 -8.65 -6.41
N GLN A 148 2.23 -7.36 -6.17
CA GLN A 148 1.32 -6.49 -5.43
C GLN A 148 -0.01 -6.31 -6.17
N ALA A 149 0.03 -6.21 -7.50
CA ALA A 149 -1.17 -6.17 -8.33
C ALA A 149 -1.97 -7.48 -8.25
N ALA A 150 -1.31 -8.63 -8.25
CA ALA A 150 -1.96 -9.93 -8.05
C ALA A 150 -2.67 -10.02 -6.69
N ILE A 151 -2.05 -9.56 -5.62
CA ILE A 151 -2.71 -9.47 -4.29
C ILE A 151 -3.95 -8.58 -4.37
N ALA A 152 -3.86 -7.42 -5.03
CA ALA A 152 -4.99 -6.52 -5.20
C ALA A 152 -6.11 -7.15 -6.05
N ALA A 153 -5.77 -7.96 -7.08
CA ALA A 153 -6.72 -8.69 -7.90
C ALA A 153 -7.50 -9.73 -7.08
N VAL A 154 -6.83 -10.53 -6.23
CA VAL A 154 -7.51 -11.48 -5.34
C VAL A 154 -8.56 -10.78 -4.45
N HIS A 155 -8.28 -9.59 -3.95
CA HIS A 155 -9.27 -8.80 -3.22
C HIS A 155 -10.42 -8.32 -4.12
N ALA A 156 -10.11 -7.86 -5.34
CA ALA A 156 -11.08 -7.26 -6.25
C ALA A 156 -12.03 -8.27 -6.86
N GLU A 157 -11.59 -9.50 -7.08
CA GLU A 157 -12.37 -10.61 -7.66
C GLU A 157 -13.29 -11.27 -6.63
N ALA A 158 -12.94 -11.23 -5.35
CA ALA A 158 -13.79 -11.83 -4.32
C ALA A 158 -15.13 -11.08 -4.22
N PRO A 159 -16.27 -11.78 -4.34
CA PRO A 159 -17.59 -11.14 -4.31
C PRO A 159 -17.93 -10.53 -2.95
N THR A 160 -17.37 -11.07 -1.88
CA THR A 160 -17.50 -10.56 -0.50
C THR A 160 -16.16 -10.58 0.21
N ALA A 161 -16.03 -9.86 1.33
CA ALA A 161 -14.84 -9.90 2.16
C ALA A 161 -14.55 -11.31 2.69
N ALA A 162 -15.58 -12.06 3.04
CA ALA A 162 -15.47 -13.44 3.54
C ALA A 162 -15.00 -14.43 2.47
N ALA A 163 -15.24 -14.14 1.17
CA ALA A 163 -14.83 -14.99 0.06
C ALA A 163 -13.40 -14.69 -0.45
N THR A 164 -12.67 -13.78 0.20
CA THR A 164 -11.29 -13.46 -0.17
C THR A 164 -10.38 -14.67 0.08
N ASP A 165 -9.61 -15.09 -0.93
CA ASP A 165 -8.64 -16.17 -0.81
C ASP A 165 -7.37 -15.70 -0.09
N TRP A 166 -7.43 -15.77 1.24
CA TRP A 166 -6.32 -15.38 2.10
C TRP A 166 -5.11 -16.32 2.00
N ALA A 167 -5.33 -17.60 1.64
CA ALA A 167 -4.25 -18.54 1.41
C ALA A 167 -3.39 -18.10 0.22
N GLN A 168 -4.05 -17.73 -0.89
CA GLN A 168 -3.38 -17.21 -2.08
C GLN A 168 -2.65 -15.90 -1.77
N ILE A 169 -3.27 -14.99 -1.01
CA ILE A 169 -2.63 -13.72 -0.59
C ILE A 169 -1.36 -13.99 0.24
N VAL A 170 -1.38 -14.92 1.20
CA VAL A 170 -0.19 -15.29 1.97
C VAL A 170 0.91 -15.80 1.06
N ALA A 171 0.58 -16.70 0.12
CA ALA A 171 1.56 -17.25 -0.83
C ALA A 171 2.18 -16.15 -1.74
N LEU A 172 1.38 -15.19 -2.20
CA LEU A 172 1.87 -14.05 -2.98
C LEU A 172 2.79 -13.13 -2.15
N TYR A 173 2.48 -12.90 -0.87
CA TYR A 173 3.40 -12.17 0.03
C TYR A 173 4.70 -12.94 0.28
N ASP A 174 4.67 -14.27 0.36
CA ASP A 174 5.87 -15.10 0.49
C ASP A 174 6.80 -14.96 -0.75
N LEU A 175 6.20 -14.89 -1.94
CA LEU A 175 6.93 -14.60 -3.17
C LEU A 175 7.51 -13.18 -3.17
N LEU A 176 6.71 -12.19 -2.81
CA LEU A 176 7.11 -10.79 -2.77
C LEU A 176 8.27 -10.56 -1.79
N LEU A 177 8.25 -11.16 -0.61
CA LEU A 177 9.32 -11.06 0.38
C LEU A 177 10.65 -11.67 -0.08
N ARG A 178 10.60 -12.68 -0.96
CA ARG A 178 11.82 -13.25 -1.57
C ARG A 178 12.44 -12.29 -2.58
N LEU A 179 11.64 -11.49 -3.29
CA LEU A 179 12.13 -10.53 -4.28
C LEU A 179 12.54 -9.20 -3.62
N GLU A 180 11.74 -8.71 -2.69
CA GLU A 180 11.93 -7.41 -2.04
C GLU A 180 11.66 -7.53 -0.53
N PRO A 181 12.67 -7.92 0.28
CA PRO A 181 12.54 -7.93 1.74
C PRO A 181 12.19 -6.54 2.27
N SER A 182 11.04 -6.41 2.93
CA SER A 182 10.56 -5.14 3.48
C SER A 182 9.74 -5.37 4.74
N PRO A 183 10.01 -4.64 5.85
CA PRO A 183 9.21 -4.74 7.06
C PRO A 183 7.72 -4.39 6.84
N VAL A 184 7.41 -3.52 5.88
CA VAL A 184 6.01 -3.18 5.52
C VAL A 184 5.34 -4.36 4.83
N VAL A 185 6.04 -5.05 3.93
CA VAL A 185 5.53 -6.27 3.29
C VAL A 185 5.34 -7.39 4.33
N GLU A 186 6.28 -7.54 5.29
CA GLU A 186 6.13 -8.47 6.41
C GLU A 186 4.89 -8.16 7.26
N LEU A 187 4.63 -6.87 7.55
CA LEU A 187 3.43 -6.43 8.26
C LEU A 187 2.15 -6.83 7.51
N ASN A 188 2.08 -6.54 6.21
CA ASN A 188 0.91 -6.87 5.39
C ASN A 188 0.70 -8.39 5.32
N ARG A 189 1.80 -9.15 5.20
CA ARG A 189 1.76 -10.62 5.30
C ARG A 189 1.22 -11.09 6.66
N ALA A 190 1.65 -10.48 7.77
CA ALA A 190 1.17 -10.85 9.11
C ALA A 190 -0.35 -10.62 9.25
N VAL A 191 -0.89 -9.57 8.64
CA VAL A 191 -2.34 -9.34 8.56
C VAL A 191 -3.02 -10.44 7.74
N ALA A 192 -2.48 -10.80 6.57
CA ALA A 192 -3.01 -11.88 5.75
C ALA A 192 -2.97 -13.24 6.49
N VAL A 193 -1.89 -13.52 7.22
CA VAL A 193 -1.77 -14.69 8.10
C VAL A 193 -2.84 -14.67 9.19
N ALA A 194 -3.13 -13.51 9.78
CA ALA A 194 -4.20 -13.39 10.77
C ALA A 194 -5.59 -13.68 10.20
N MET A 195 -5.82 -13.32 8.95
CA MET A 195 -7.08 -13.60 8.25
C MET A 195 -7.20 -15.08 7.86
N HIS A 196 -6.09 -15.71 7.47
CA HIS A 196 -6.07 -17.12 7.05
C HIS A 196 -6.00 -18.10 8.24
N HIS A 197 -5.07 -17.88 9.18
CA HIS A 197 -4.77 -18.81 10.29
C HIS A 197 -5.29 -18.32 11.64
N GLY A 198 -5.99 -17.19 11.68
CA GLY A 198 -6.51 -16.61 12.91
C GLY A 198 -5.61 -15.55 13.55
N PRO A 199 -6.20 -14.70 14.41
CA PRO A 199 -5.52 -13.50 14.94
C PRO A 199 -4.29 -13.82 15.80
N ALA A 200 -4.22 -14.98 16.44
CA ALA A 200 -3.06 -15.36 17.25
C ALA A 200 -1.80 -15.58 16.38
N ALA A 201 -1.94 -16.23 15.23
CA ALA A 201 -0.83 -16.46 14.31
C ALA A 201 -0.30 -15.14 13.70
N GLY A 202 -1.21 -14.25 13.30
CA GLY A 202 -0.84 -12.92 12.78
C GLY A 202 -0.19 -12.06 13.87
N LEU A 203 -0.69 -12.08 15.11
CA LEU A 203 -0.11 -11.32 16.21
C LEU A 203 1.32 -11.78 16.52
N ALA A 204 1.57 -13.09 16.53
CA ALA A 204 2.92 -13.63 16.74
C ALA A 204 3.90 -13.16 15.66
N ALA A 205 3.49 -13.17 14.39
CA ALA A 205 4.28 -12.67 13.28
C ALA A 205 4.57 -11.17 13.42
N LEU A 206 3.55 -10.37 13.76
CA LEU A 206 3.68 -8.92 13.93
C LEU A 206 4.56 -8.55 15.14
N ASP A 207 4.40 -9.24 16.27
CA ASP A 207 5.23 -9.03 17.47
C ASP A 207 6.72 -9.35 17.20
N ALA A 208 7.02 -10.34 16.35
CA ALA A 208 8.39 -10.61 15.89
C ALA A 208 8.99 -9.45 15.06
N ILE A 209 8.19 -8.79 14.21
CA ILE A 209 8.63 -7.61 13.44
C ILE A 209 8.92 -6.45 14.39
N LEU A 210 8.00 -6.14 15.29
CA LEU A 210 8.16 -5.05 16.26
C LEU A 210 9.30 -5.32 17.23
N GLY A 211 9.49 -6.57 17.67
CA GLY A 211 10.57 -6.97 18.57
C GLY A 211 11.98 -6.77 18.01
N ARG A 212 12.13 -6.75 16.68
CA ARG A 212 13.39 -6.39 16.00
C ARG A 212 13.61 -4.86 15.89
N GLY A 213 12.68 -4.06 16.41
CA GLY A 213 12.69 -2.61 16.28
C GLY A 213 12.24 -2.10 14.89
N ALA A 214 11.90 -2.98 13.97
CA ALA A 214 11.32 -2.59 12.69
C ALA A 214 9.91 -2.04 12.90
N LEU A 215 9.55 -0.97 12.17
CA LEU A 215 8.24 -0.32 12.25
C LEU A 215 7.86 0.26 13.62
N ALA A 216 8.81 0.49 14.54
CA ALA A 216 8.55 1.04 15.87
C ALA A 216 7.84 2.41 15.84
N ASP A 217 8.06 3.20 14.79
CA ASP A 217 7.44 4.51 14.56
C ASP A 217 6.42 4.51 13.40
N TYR A 218 5.93 3.33 13.03
CA TYR A 218 4.94 3.17 11.97
C TYR A 218 3.56 2.90 12.56
N HIS A 219 2.66 3.88 12.54
CA HIS A 219 1.36 3.82 13.22
C HIS A 219 0.50 2.63 12.76
N LEU A 220 0.57 2.23 11.47
CA LEU A 220 -0.22 1.10 10.97
C LEU A 220 0.19 -0.25 11.59
N ALA A 221 1.47 -0.42 11.96
CA ALA A 221 1.90 -1.63 12.66
C ALA A 221 1.27 -1.72 14.06
N HIS A 222 1.20 -0.60 14.78
CA HIS A 222 0.55 -0.53 16.07
C HIS A 222 -0.97 -0.64 15.98
N ALA A 223 -1.59 -0.07 14.92
CA ALA A 223 -3.02 -0.22 14.65
C ALA A 223 -3.40 -1.68 14.37
N ALA A 224 -2.62 -2.37 13.52
CA ALA A 224 -2.81 -3.79 13.24
C ALA A 224 -2.65 -4.66 14.51
N ARG A 225 -1.60 -4.38 15.32
CA ARG A 225 -1.41 -5.05 16.60
C ARG A 225 -2.61 -4.85 17.53
N ALA A 226 -3.12 -3.63 17.60
CA ALA A 226 -4.27 -3.30 18.44
C ALA A 226 -5.52 -4.07 18.02
N ASP A 227 -5.81 -4.15 16.71
CA ASP A 227 -6.94 -4.92 16.20
C ASP A 227 -6.81 -6.42 16.49
N LEU A 228 -5.63 -7.01 16.29
CA LEU A 228 -5.38 -8.41 16.57
C LEU A 228 -5.52 -8.71 18.08
N CYS A 229 -5.00 -7.86 18.97
CA CYS A 229 -5.21 -7.97 20.40
C CYS A 229 -6.70 -7.85 20.77
N ARG A 230 -7.44 -6.91 20.18
CA ARG A 230 -8.88 -6.74 20.38
C ARG A 230 -9.63 -8.00 19.98
N ARG A 231 -9.35 -8.59 18.83
CA ARG A 231 -9.97 -9.84 18.34
C ARG A 231 -9.67 -11.05 19.22
N LEU A 232 -8.57 -11.01 19.99
CA LEU A 232 -8.20 -12.03 20.96
C LEU A 232 -8.74 -11.75 22.38
N GLY A 233 -9.49 -10.67 22.59
CA GLY A 233 -9.97 -10.27 23.92
C GLY A 233 -8.88 -9.72 24.86
N ARG A 234 -7.68 -9.43 24.33
CA ARG A 234 -6.55 -8.85 25.08
C ARG A 234 -6.70 -7.34 25.21
N THR A 235 -7.75 -6.89 25.93
CA THR A 235 -8.18 -5.50 25.99
C THR A 235 -7.08 -4.52 26.44
N ALA A 236 -6.31 -4.86 27.47
CA ALA A 236 -5.24 -3.98 27.97
C ALA A 236 -4.15 -3.75 26.92
N GLU A 237 -3.73 -4.80 26.21
CA GLU A 237 -2.72 -4.73 25.15
C GLU A 237 -3.26 -3.98 23.92
N ALA A 238 -4.53 -4.21 23.54
CA ALA A 238 -5.18 -3.48 22.47
C ALA A 238 -5.21 -1.98 22.73
N ARG A 239 -5.61 -1.56 23.95
CA ARG A 239 -5.61 -0.14 24.37
C ARG A 239 -4.22 0.49 24.32
N ALA A 240 -3.20 -0.22 24.80
CA ALA A 240 -1.81 0.26 24.75
C ALA A 240 -1.35 0.47 23.29
N ALA A 241 -1.64 -0.48 22.39
CA ALA A 241 -1.27 -0.41 20.99
C ALA A 241 -2.05 0.70 20.25
N TYR A 242 -3.36 0.89 20.48
CA TYR A 242 -4.11 2.01 19.92
C TYR A 242 -3.58 3.38 20.36
N ARG A 243 -3.22 3.53 21.65
CA ARG A 243 -2.58 4.78 22.14
C ARG A 243 -1.25 5.05 21.43
N ARG A 244 -0.44 4.00 21.21
CA ARG A 244 0.81 4.16 20.46
C ARG A 244 0.55 4.55 18.99
N ALA A 245 -0.41 3.94 18.32
CA ALA A 245 -0.82 4.33 16.97
C ALA A 245 -1.28 5.79 16.91
N LEU A 246 -2.12 6.22 17.87
CA LEU A 246 -2.61 7.61 17.99
C LEU A 246 -1.49 8.64 18.20
N ALA A 247 -0.44 8.28 18.92
CA ALA A 247 0.73 9.15 19.11
C ALA A 247 1.54 9.36 17.82
N LEU A 248 1.40 8.46 16.83
CA LEU A 248 2.19 8.45 15.58
C LEU A 248 1.39 8.91 14.36
N VAL A 249 0.07 8.75 14.37
CA VAL A 249 -0.79 9.06 13.22
C VAL A 249 -0.82 10.56 12.94
N ARG A 250 -0.75 10.90 11.63
CA ARG A 250 -0.72 12.29 11.16
C ARG A 250 -1.96 12.69 10.35
N GLN A 251 -2.75 11.72 9.94
CA GLN A 251 -3.91 11.90 9.08
C GLN A 251 -5.18 11.94 9.94
N ALA A 252 -6.04 12.94 9.73
CA ALA A 252 -7.23 13.14 10.55
C ALA A 252 -8.26 12.00 10.47
N PRO A 253 -8.60 11.45 9.28
CA PRO A 253 -9.52 10.31 9.18
C PRO A 253 -9.04 9.06 9.91
N GLU A 254 -7.75 8.74 9.82
CA GLU A 254 -7.16 7.60 10.54
C GLU A 254 -7.16 7.84 12.06
N ARG A 255 -6.89 9.07 12.50
CA ARG A 255 -6.96 9.45 13.91
C ARG A 255 -8.36 9.23 14.46
N ARG A 256 -9.40 9.77 13.79
CA ARG A 256 -10.81 9.59 14.21
C ARG A 256 -11.18 8.11 14.29
N PHE A 257 -10.71 7.30 13.33
CA PHE A 257 -10.92 5.85 13.35
C PHE A 257 -10.29 5.21 14.59
N LEU A 258 -9.03 5.50 14.90
CA LEU A 258 -8.33 4.94 16.05
C LEU A 258 -8.93 5.38 17.38
N GLU A 259 -9.42 6.63 17.48
CA GLU A 259 -10.11 7.16 18.67
C GLU A 259 -11.41 6.40 18.92
N ARG A 260 -12.23 6.17 17.89
CA ARG A 260 -13.45 5.35 18.00
C ARG A 260 -13.13 3.93 18.49
N ARG A 261 -12.16 3.26 17.87
CA ARG A 261 -11.75 1.91 18.28
C ARG A 261 -11.23 1.86 19.72
N LEU A 262 -10.53 2.87 20.17
CA LEU A 262 -10.07 2.96 21.57
C LEU A 262 -11.24 3.19 22.54
N ALA A 263 -12.22 4.02 22.18
CA ALA A 263 -13.41 4.27 22.99
C ALA A 263 -14.26 3.00 23.17
N GLU A 264 -14.45 2.20 22.12
CA GLU A 264 -15.16 0.91 22.16
C GLU A 264 -14.59 -0.07 23.22
N LEU A 265 -13.30 0.04 23.54
CA LEU A 265 -12.64 -0.80 24.55
C LEU A 265 -12.75 -0.24 25.97
N SER A 266 -13.37 0.92 26.16
CA SER A 266 -13.44 1.60 27.46
C SER A 266 -14.80 1.39 28.15
N GLY A 267 -15.79 0.86 27.45
CA GLY A 267 -17.07 0.39 28.00
C GLY A 267 -16.98 -1.07 28.31
#